data_0942d035b5ce1117fe038dde600fbb8f
#
_entry.id   0942d035b5ce1117fe038dde600fbb8f
#
_cell.length_a   1.000
_cell.length_b   1.000
_cell.length_c   1.000
_cell.angle_alpha   90.00
_cell.angle_beta   90.00
_cell.angle_gamma   90.00
#
_symmetry.space_group_name_H-M   'P 1'
#
loop_
_entity.id
_entity.type
_entity.pdbx_description
1 polymer ?
#
loop_
_entity_poly.entity_id
_entity_poly.type
_entity_poly.pdbx_seq_one_letter_code
_entity_poly.pdbx_strand_id
1 'polypeptide(L)' 'MASKVAEGMERVMVPRKYNGDTTMTIQINGGTRWQIKRGETVDLPAEIAQAVRDKLEAEEAVLRMMEAARR' A
#
# COMPACT_ATOMS: atom_id res chain seq x y z
N MET A 1 -15.02 11.21 16.42
CA MET A 1 -14.87 12.19 15.36
C MET A 1 -13.71 11.86 14.44
N ALA A 2 -13.96 11.90 13.15
CA ALA A 2 -12.90 11.59 12.21
C ALA A 2 -11.82 12.66 12.23
N SER A 3 -10.57 12.25 12.30
CA SER A 3 -9.47 13.19 12.20
C SER A 3 -9.39 13.71 10.77
N LYS A 4 -9.04 14.97 10.63
CA LYS A 4 -8.88 15.55 9.30
C LYS A 4 -7.56 15.09 8.71
N VAL A 5 -7.62 14.72 7.45
CA VAL A 5 -6.41 14.42 6.69
C VAL A 5 -5.86 15.76 6.20
N ALA A 6 -4.56 15.96 6.31
CA ALA A 6 -3.93 17.20 5.87
C ALA A 6 -4.18 17.41 4.38
N GLU A 7 -4.23 18.67 3.96
CA GLU A 7 -4.43 19.00 2.55
C GLU A 7 -3.36 18.34 1.68
N GLY A 8 -3.78 17.71 0.59
CA GLY A 8 -2.87 16.98 -0.29
C GLY A 8 -2.48 15.60 0.21
N MET A 9 -3.01 15.19 1.37
CA MET A 9 -2.75 13.88 1.94
C MET A 9 -3.99 13.00 1.81
N GLU A 10 -3.78 11.70 1.75
CA GLU A 10 -4.87 10.74 1.74
C GLU A 10 -4.63 9.69 2.80
N ARG A 11 -5.70 9.22 3.39
CA ARG A 11 -5.64 8.17 4.39
C ARG A 11 -5.77 6.82 3.72
N VAL A 12 -4.80 5.95 3.96
CA VAL A 12 -4.73 4.64 3.31
C VAL A 12 -4.52 3.57 4.36
N MET A 13 -5.28 2.50 4.24
CA MET A 13 -5.08 1.29 5.04
C MET A 13 -4.32 0.29 4.18
N VAL A 14 -3.14 -0.13 4.63
CA VAL A 14 -2.33 -1.12 3.91
C VAL A 14 -2.47 -2.46 4.61
N PRO A 15 -3.13 -3.44 3.98
CA PRO A 15 -3.32 -4.74 4.62
C PRO A 15 -2.02 -5.51 4.71
N ARG A 16 -1.95 -6.44 5.65
CA ARG A 16 -0.79 -7.31 5.77
C ARG A 16 -0.70 -8.21 4.55
N LYS A 17 0.53 -8.48 4.15
CA LYS A 17 0.77 -9.36 3.02
C LYS A 17 0.63 -10.82 3.46
N TYR A 18 0.20 -11.68 2.53
CA TYR A 18 -0.01 -13.09 2.79
C TYR A 18 1.23 -13.83 3.27
N ASN A 19 2.41 -13.34 2.92
CA ASN A 19 3.68 -13.96 3.33
C ASN A 19 4.23 -13.42 4.64
N GLY A 20 3.45 -12.59 5.34
CA GLY A 20 3.87 -12.04 6.63
C GLY A 20 4.68 -10.76 6.58
N ASP A 21 4.87 -10.17 5.40
CA ASP A 21 5.54 -8.88 5.31
C ASP A 21 4.81 -7.83 6.12
N THR A 22 5.56 -7.04 6.87
CA THR A 22 5.00 -6.00 7.74
C THR A 22 5.25 -4.60 7.21
N THR A 23 5.99 -4.48 6.12
CA THR A 23 6.37 -3.17 5.57
C THR A 23 6.22 -3.18 4.05
N MET A 24 5.74 -2.07 3.50
CA MET A 24 5.71 -1.84 2.07
C MET A 24 6.65 -0.68 1.76
N THR A 25 7.50 -0.84 0.76
CA THR A 25 8.42 0.21 0.33
C THR A 25 7.95 0.80 -0.99
N ILE A 26 7.84 2.13 -1.05
CA ILE A 26 7.44 2.86 -2.25
C ILE A 26 8.53 3.88 -2.58
N GLN A 27 8.92 3.93 -3.84
CA GLN A 27 9.84 4.95 -4.33
C GLN A 27 9.39 5.37 -5.72
N ILE A 28 9.26 6.67 -5.94
CA ILE A 28 8.79 7.22 -7.21
C ILE A 28 9.88 8.04 -7.85
N ASN A 29 10.22 7.71 -9.10
CA ASN A 29 11.16 8.48 -9.93
C ASN A 29 12.47 8.85 -9.23
N GLY A 30 13.02 7.91 -8.47
CA GLY A 30 14.29 8.14 -7.78
C GLY A 30 14.19 9.08 -6.58
N GLY A 31 12.99 9.43 -6.18
CA GLY A 31 12.75 10.28 -5.02
C GLY A 31 12.90 9.55 -3.69
N THR A 32 12.40 10.16 -2.64
CA THR A 32 12.48 9.61 -1.29
C THR A 32 11.79 8.25 -1.21
N ARG A 33 12.46 7.30 -0.56
CA ARG A 33 11.90 5.99 -0.32
C ARG A 33 10.97 6.07 0.89
N TRP A 34 9.76 5.60 0.71
CA TRP A 34 8.75 5.56 1.77
C TRP A 34 8.61 4.14 2.30
N GLN A 35 8.71 3.98 3.60
CA GLN A 35 8.46 2.70 4.25
C GLN A 35 7.15 2.82 5.01
N ILE A 36 6.18 2.01 4.65
CA ILE A 36 4.83 2.10 5.17
C ILE A 36 4.52 0.81 5.93
N LYS A 37 4.11 0.95 7.18
CA LYS A 37 3.73 -0.22 7.98
C LYS A 37 2.42 -0.80 7.48
N ARG A 38 2.42 -2.10 7.29
CA ARG A 38 1.21 -2.82 6.91
C ARG A 38 0.38 -3.11 8.14
N GLY A 39 -0.93 -3.15 7.98
CA GLY A 39 -1.85 -3.42 9.07
C GLY A 39 -2.28 -2.17 9.82
N GLU A 40 -1.83 -1.01 9.39
CA GLU A 40 -2.19 0.26 10.02
C GLU A 40 -2.71 1.24 8.99
N THR A 41 -3.53 2.17 9.45
CA THR A 41 -4.00 3.27 8.62
C THR A 41 -2.99 4.40 8.69
N VAL A 42 -2.54 4.89 7.55
CA VAL A 42 -1.54 5.95 7.48
C VAL A 42 -1.99 7.07 6.56
N ASP A 43 -1.50 8.27 6.82
CA ASP A 43 -1.75 9.42 5.96
C ASP A 43 -0.55 9.62 5.05
N LEU A 44 -0.80 9.68 3.74
CA LEU A 44 0.25 9.75 2.74
C LEU A 44 -0.06 10.85 1.73
N PRO A 45 0.97 11.47 1.13
CA PRO A 45 0.74 12.36 -0.02
C PRO A 45 -0.05 11.61 -1.10
N ALA A 46 -0.92 12.31 -1.81
CA ALA A 46 -1.80 11.69 -2.81
C ALA A 46 -1.02 10.83 -3.82
N GLU A 47 0.13 11.31 -4.24
CA GLU A 47 0.99 10.59 -5.18
C GLU A 47 1.47 9.25 -4.61
N ILE A 48 1.89 9.26 -3.36
CA ILE A 48 2.34 8.05 -2.69
C ILE A 48 1.16 7.12 -2.41
N ALA A 49 0.02 7.68 -2.02
CA ALA A 49 -1.20 6.90 -1.80
C ALA A 49 -1.62 6.16 -3.07
N GLN A 50 -1.52 6.81 -4.22
CA GLN A 50 -1.84 6.17 -5.50
C GLN A 50 -0.87 5.03 -5.79
N ALA A 51 0.42 5.23 -5.55
CA ALA A 51 1.41 4.18 -5.74
C ALA A 51 1.14 2.98 -4.84
N VAL A 52 0.69 3.22 -3.61
CA VAL A 52 0.31 2.15 -2.68
C VAL A 52 -0.86 1.35 -3.25
N ARG A 53 -1.89 2.04 -3.74
CA ARG A 53 -3.05 1.38 -4.32
C ARG A 53 -2.69 0.53 -5.52
N ASP A 54 -1.83 1.06 -6.39
CA ASP A 54 -1.37 0.33 -7.57
C ASP A 54 -0.60 -0.93 -7.16
N LYS A 55 0.24 -0.82 -6.15
CA LYS A 55 1.01 -1.96 -5.67
C LYS A 55 0.12 -3.00 -5.01
N LEU A 56 -0.87 -2.58 -4.24
CA LEU A 56 -1.83 -3.51 -3.62
C LEU A 56 -2.62 -4.26 -4.68
N GLU A 57 -3.03 -3.57 -5.72
CA GLU A 57 -3.75 -4.20 -6.82
C GLU A 57 -2.89 -5.24 -7.53
N ALA A 58 -1.61 -4.93 -7.74
CA ALA A 58 -0.68 -5.90 -8.33
C ALA A 58 -0.48 -7.12 -7.43
N GLU A 59 -0.38 -6.92 -6.11
CA GLU A 59 -0.25 -8.03 -5.17
C GLU A 59 -1.48 -8.92 -5.18
N GLU A 60 -2.66 -8.32 -5.27
CA GLU A 60 -3.90 -9.07 -5.34
C GLU A 60 -3.98 -9.90 -6.61
N ALA A 61 -3.54 -9.35 -7.73
CA ALA A 61 -3.52 -10.06 -9.00
C ALA A 61 -2.58 -11.27 -8.93
N VAL A 62 -1.40 -11.10 -8.33
CA VAL A 62 -0.46 -12.21 -8.14
C VAL A 62 -1.07 -13.30 -7.27
N LEU A 63 -1.75 -12.92 -6.20
CA LEU A 63 -2.39 -13.87 -5.31
C LEU A 63 -3.45 -14.69 -6.03
N ARG A 64 -4.26 -14.05 -6.87
CA ARG A 64 -5.26 -14.74 -7.68
C ARG A 64 -4.63 -15.74 -8.64
N MET A 65 -3.52 -15.36 -9.26
CA MET A 65 -2.79 -16.25 -10.16
C MET A 65 -2.26 -17.46 -9.41
N MET A 66 -1.74 -17.26 -8.20
CA MET A 66 -1.25 -18.36 -7.37
C MET A 66 -2.37 -19.30 -6.97
N GLU A 67 -3.53 -18.77 -6.62
CA GLU A 67 -4.69 -19.59 -6.28
C GLU A 67 -5.17 -20.41 -7.48
N ALA A 68 -5.20 -19.80 -8.65
CA ALA A 68 -5.59 -20.49 -9.87
C ALA A 68 -4.61 -21.63 -10.19
N ALA A 69 -3.33 -21.44 -9.95
CA ALA A 69 -2.32 -22.45 -10.22
C ALA A 69 -2.39 -23.66 -9.28
N ARG A 70 -3.04 -23.50 -8.14
CA ARG A 70 -3.18 -24.60 -7.17
C ARG A 70 -4.28 -25.60 -7.50
N ARG A 71 -5.13 -25.28 -8.44
CA ARG A 71 -6.27 -26.13 -8.80
C ARG A 71 -5.92 -27.26 -9.74
#